data_1a053d254fd213e564244ffe6a8da3cc
#
_entry.id   1a053d254fd213e564244ffe6a8da3cc
#
_cell.length_a   1.000
_cell.length_b   1.000
_cell.length_c   1.000
_cell.angle_alpha   90.00
_cell.angle_beta   90.00
_cell.angle_gamma   90.00
#
_symmetry.space_group_name_H-M   'P 1'
#
loop_
_entity.id
_entity.type
_entity.pdbx_description
1 polymer ?
#
loop_
_entity_poly.entity_id
_entity_poly.type
_entity_poly.pdbx_seq_one_letter_code
_entity_poly.pdbx_strand_id
1 'polypeptide(L)'
;ETMAILTISSSNMPTNSYSFDLESNQYQQLTDVLNKEINSNDLVRAEVIRYKSFDGLEIPAIYYTPQQASTSNKVPAIVWVHGGPGGQSNQRFNSTIQYLVNHGYAILAVNNRGSSGYGKTFYKMDDQNHGDKDLKDCIAGKNWLTSQTIIDSSKIGILGGSYGGYMTMAA
;
A
#
# COMPACT_ATOMS: atom_id res chain seq x y z
N GLU A 1 25.09 -26.20 12.91
CA GLU A 1 25.04 -24.71 12.84
C GLU A 1 23.73 -24.25 13.45
N THR A 2 23.82 -23.39 14.47
CA THR A 2 22.68 -22.89 15.25
C THR A 2 22.22 -21.49 14.83
N MET A 3 22.84 -20.94 13.78
CA MET A 3 22.58 -19.57 13.31
C MET A 3 21.73 -19.55 12.04
N ALA A 4 20.71 -18.69 12.03
CA ALA A 4 19.90 -18.37 10.85
C ALA A 4 20.08 -16.89 10.45
N ILE A 5 19.93 -16.59 9.16
CA ILE A 5 19.85 -15.23 8.66
C ILE A 5 18.41 -14.93 8.33
N LEU A 6 17.88 -13.88 8.93
CA LEU A 6 16.52 -13.39 8.73
C LEU A 6 16.55 -12.07 7.94
N THR A 7 15.63 -11.93 7.01
CA THR A 7 15.41 -10.69 6.28
C THR A 7 14.05 -10.13 6.69
N ILE A 8 14.04 -8.97 7.35
CA ILE A 8 12.84 -8.39 7.95
C ILE A 8 12.59 -7.01 7.38
N SER A 9 11.33 -6.71 7.06
CA SER A 9 10.85 -5.39 6.65
C SER A 9 9.43 -5.15 7.15
N SER A 10 9.05 -3.89 7.20
CA SER A 10 7.66 -3.49 7.45
C SER A 10 7.30 -2.31 6.56
N SER A 11 6.08 -1.79 6.65
CA SER A 11 5.69 -0.62 5.86
C SER A 11 6.49 0.66 6.19
N ASN A 12 7.00 0.78 7.41
CA ASN A 12 7.80 1.92 7.89
C ASN A 12 9.26 1.55 8.21
N MET A 13 9.74 0.41 7.80
CA MET A 13 11.12 -0.03 7.99
C MET A 13 11.61 -0.72 6.73
N PRO A 14 12.66 -0.22 6.06
CA PRO A 14 13.25 -0.88 4.91
C PRO A 14 13.80 -2.26 5.31
N THR A 15 14.01 -3.10 4.31
CA THR A 15 14.48 -4.47 4.53
C THR A 15 15.88 -4.47 5.14
N ASN A 16 16.01 -5.06 6.32
CA ASN A 16 17.28 -5.29 7.00
C ASN A 16 17.53 -6.78 7.24
N SER A 17 18.81 -7.15 7.31
CA SER A 17 19.26 -8.51 7.63
C SER A 17 19.63 -8.60 9.11
N TYR A 18 19.30 -9.74 9.70
CA TYR A 18 19.57 -10.07 11.10
C TYR A 18 20.16 -11.47 11.19
N SER A 19 21.12 -11.68 12.09
CA SER A 19 21.48 -13.01 12.55
C SER A 19 20.56 -13.40 13.71
N PHE A 20 20.15 -14.66 13.73
CA PHE A 20 19.33 -15.23 14.79
C PHE A 20 19.95 -16.52 15.27
N ASP A 21 20.25 -16.60 16.55
CA ASP A 21 20.76 -17.82 17.19
C ASP A 21 19.59 -18.67 17.67
N LEU A 22 19.47 -19.87 17.12
CA LEU A 22 18.38 -20.80 17.37
C LEU A 22 18.42 -21.43 18.78
N GLU A 23 19.57 -21.43 19.45
CA GLU A 23 19.72 -21.99 20.81
C GLU A 23 19.39 -20.95 21.87
N SER A 24 20.00 -19.75 21.77
CA SER A 24 19.82 -18.68 22.73
C SER A 24 18.59 -17.80 22.47
N ASN A 25 17.93 -17.93 21.29
CA ASN A 25 16.85 -17.05 20.82
C ASN A 25 17.23 -15.57 20.79
N GLN A 26 18.52 -15.27 20.62
CA GLN A 26 19.01 -13.89 20.49
C GLN A 26 19.15 -13.52 19.02
N TYR A 27 18.95 -12.25 18.72
CA TYR A 27 19.17 -11.71 17.38
C TYR A 27 20.09 -10.49 17.40
N GLN A 28 20.79 -10.28 16.31
CA GLN A 28 21.62 -9.13 16.07
C GLN A 28 21.30 -8.55 14.67
N GLN A 29 21.09 -7.26 14.61
CA GLN A 29 20.92 -6.55 13.34
C GLN A 29 22.28 -6.47 12.63
N LEU A 30 22.34 -6.93 11.38
CA LEU A 30 23.54 -6.93 10.54
C LEU A 30 23.61 -5.74 9.58
N THR A 31 22.44 -5.22 9.16
CA THR A 31 22.36 -4.09 8.23
C THR A 31 21.44 -3.00 8.77
N ASP A 32 21.75 -1.75 8.43
CA ASP A 32 20.89 -0.60 8.68
C ASP A 32 20.89 0.26 7.40
N VAL A 33 19.88 0.00 6.54
CA VAL A 33 19.83 0.53 5.17
C VAL A 33 19.01 1.81 5.03
N LEU A 34 18.35 2.28 6.11
CA LEU A 34 17.67 3.57 6.08
C LEU A 34 18.71 4.69 5.94
N ASN A 35 18.49 5.62 5.00
CA ASN A 35 19.34 6.80 4.91
C ASN A 35 19.36 7.52 6.26
N LYS A 36 20.56 7.84 6.75
CA LYS A 36 20.81 8.47 8.07
C LYS A 36 20.22 9.88 8.21
N GLU A 37 19.92 10.53 7.09
CA GLU A 37 19.24 11.83 7.06
C GLU A 37 17.72 11.72 7.27
N ILE A 38 17.16 10.51 7.19
CA ILE A 38 15.73 10.26 7.41
C ILE A 38 15.51 9.90 8.88
N ASN A 39 14.68 10.68 9.56
CA ASN A 39 14.20 10.32 10.88
C ASN A 39 13.15 9.20 10.76
N SER A 40 13.43 8.04 11.35
CA SER A 40 12.52 6.88 11.32
C SER A 40 11.14 7.16 11.95
N ASN A 41 11.04 8.17 12.83
CA ASN A 41 9.77 8.59 13.43
C ASN A 41 8.85 9.30 12.42
N ASP A 42 9.38 9.79 11.31
CA ASP A 42 8.58 10.41 10.25
C ASP A 42 7.96 9.36 9.31
N LEU A 43 8.39 8.11 9.41
CA LEU A 43 7.86 7.03 8.61
C LEU A 43 6.57 6.47 9.21
N VAL A 44 5.53 6.33 8.38
CA VAL A 44 4.22 5.89 8.84
C VAL A 44 3.99 4.39 8.62
N ARG A 45 3.28 3.78 9.56
CA ARG A 45 2.80 2.40 9.40
C ARG A 45 1.55 2.37 8.53
N ALA A 46 1.48 1.33 7.71
CA ALA A 46 0.30 1.05 6.90
C ALA A 46 -0.74 0.25 7.68
N GLU A 47 -2.00 0.49 7.35
CA GLU A 47 -3.14 -0.30 7.81
C GLU A 47 -3.67 -1.16 6.66
N VAL A 48 -4.08 -2.40 6.96
CA VAL A 48 -4.83 -3.24 6.02
C VAL A 48 -6.30 -2.93 6.20
N ILE A 49 -6.93 -2.43 5.15
CA ILE A 49 -8.38 -2.15 5.15
C ILE A 49 -9.09 -2.95 4.07
N ARG A 50 -10.41 -2.96 4.13
CA ARG A 50 -11.29 -3.49 3.10
C ARG A 50 -12.43 -2.51 2.86
N TYR A 51 -12.86 -2.39 1.61
CA TYR A 51 -14.04 -1.62 1.25
C TYR A 51 -14.87 -2.38 0.21
N LYS A 52 -16.14 -2.05 0.10
CA LYS A 52 -17.03 -2.67 -0.88
C LYS A 52 -16.93 -1.97 -2.22
N SER A 53 -16.77 -2.76 -3.27
CA SER A 53 -16.84 -2.30 -4.66
C SER A 53 -18.31 -2.12 -5.11
N PHE A 54 -18.48 -1.69 -6.36
CA PHE A 54 -19.78 -1.40 -6.98
C PHE A 54 -20.77 -2.58 -6.97
N ASP A 55 -20.27 -3.80 -6.93
CA ASP A 55 -21.02 -5.06 -6.94
C ASP A 55 -21.05 -5.78 -5.57
N GLY A 56 -20.57 -5.10 -4.53
CA GLY A 56 -20.52 -5.64 -3.16
C GLY A 56 -19.29 -6.49 -2.85
N LEU A 57 -18.40 -6.74 -3.83
CA LEU A 57 -17.14 -7.44 -3.61
C LEU A 57 -16.27 -6.65 -2.62
N GLU A 58 -15.71 -7.33 -1.61
CA GLU A 58 -14.74 -6.72 -0.71
C GLU A 58 -13.37 -6.62 -1.36
N ILE A 59 -12.88 -5.40 -1.51
CA ILE A 59 -11.58 -5.09 -2.09
C ILE A 59 -10.58 -4.80 -0.97
N PRO A 60 -9.49 -5.58 -0.87
CA PRO A 60 -8.42 -5.30 0.08
C PRO A 60 -7.60 -4.10 -0.39
N ALA A 61 -7.11 -3.32 0.56
CA ALA A 61 -6.18 -2.23 0.28
C ALA A 61 -5.23 -1.99 1.45
N ILE A 62 -4.11 -1.34 1.16
CA ILE A 62 -3.14 -0.89 2.15
C ILE A 62 -3.28 0.63 2.25
N TYR A 63 -3.61 1.11 3.43
CA TYR A 63 -3.87 2.52 3.67
C TYR A 63 -2.78 3.16 4.51
N TYR A 64 -2.32 4.32 4.08
CA TYR A 64 -1.30 5.13 4.76
C TYR A 64 -1.88 6.51 5.05
N THR A 65 -1.82 6.92 6.32
CA THR A 65 -2.32 8.21 6.78
C THR A 65 -1.15 9.11 7.18
N PRO A 66 -1.02 10.34 6.63
CA PRO A 66 -0.03 11.29 7.10
C PRO A 66 -0.22 11.63 8.57
N GLN A 67 0.88 11.81 9.31
CA GLN A 67 0.82 12.09 10.75
C GLN A 67 0.06 13.38 11.10
N GLN A 68 0.10 14.38 10.21
CA GLN A 68 -0.59 15.67 10.38
C GLN A 68 -2.08 15.64 10.03
N ALA A 69 -2.59 14.52 9.47
CA ALA A 69 -3.99 14.41 9.06
C ALA A 69 -4.94 14.41 10.25
N SER A 70 -5.95 15.24 10.21
CA SER A 70 -7.00 15.30 11.23
C SER A 70 -8.30 15.85 10.64
N THR A 71 -9.38 15.81 11.39
CA THR A 71 -10.68 16.38 10.97
C THR A 71 -10.63 17.90 10.76
N SER A 72 -9.72 18.59 11.46
CA SER A 72 -9.46 20.03 11.31
C SER A 72 -8.36 20.34 10.28
N ASN A 73 -7.56 19.35 9.89
CA ASN A 73 -6.50 19.46 8.89
C ASN A 73 -6.64 18.32 7.88
N LYS A 74 -7.62 18.45 7.00
CA LYS A 74 -7.88 17.47 5.94
C LYS A 74 -6.76 17.45 4.92
N VAL A 75 -6.39 16.27 4.48
CA VAL A 75 -5.28 16.04 3.54
C VAL A 75 -5.75 15.54 2.18
N PRO A 76 -5.02 15.85 1.09
CA PRO A 76 -5.24 15.22 -0.20
C PRO A 76 -4.96 13.72 -0.14
N ALA A 77 -5.51 12.95 -1.07
CA ALA A 77 -5.29 11.52 -1.14
C ALA A 77 -4.95 11.04 -2.55
N ILE A 78 -4.29 9.90 -2.64
CA ILE A 78 -3.93 9.23 -3.89
C ILE A 78 -4.40 7.77 -3.83
N VAL A 79 -5.15 7.37 -4.84
CA VAL A 79 -5.38 5.96 -5.14
C VAL A 79 -4.15 5.42 -5.86
N TRP A 80 -3.41 4.55 -5.21
CA TRP A 80 -2.21 3.91 -5.74
C TRP A 80 -2.57 2.58 -6.37
N VAL A 81 -2.27 2.42 -7.68
CA VAL A 81 -2.58 1.21 -8.43
C VAL A 81 -1.29 0.48 -8.80
N HIS A 82 -1.17 -0.78 -8.38
CA HIS A 82 0.00 -1.60 -8.71
C HIS A 82 0.02 -2.02 -10.18
N GLY A 83 1.16 -2.47 -10.64
CA GLY A 83 1.33 -3.06 -11.97
C GLY A 83 0.92 -4.54 -12.01
N GLY A 84 1.01 -5.12 -13.17
CA GLY A 84 0.74 -6.55 -13.37
C GLY A 84 0.01 -6.84 -14.67
N PRO A 85 -1.36 -7.04 -14.66
CA PRO A 85 -2.40 -6.75 -13.65
C PRO A 85 -2.32 -7.58 -12.37
N GLY A 86 -1.82 -8.81 -12.42
CA GLY A 86 -1.76 -9.74 -11.29
C GLY A 86 -0.71 -9.43 -10.21
N GLY A 87 -0.33 -8.16 -10.05
CA GLY A 87 0.52 -7.72 -8.94
C GLY A 87 -0.17 -7.73 -7.58
N GLN A 88 0.47 -7.12 -6.58
CA GLN A 88 -0.08 -6.94 -5.24
C GLN A 88 0.56 -5.75 -4.53
N SER A 89 -0.24 -4.91 -3.92
CA SER A 89 0.20 -3.98 -2.88
C SER A 89 0.25 -4.71 -1.54
N ASN A 90 1.36 -4.57 -0.82
CA ASN A 90 1.57 -5.21 0.48
C ASN A 90 2.22 -4.25 1.49
N GLN A 91 2.27 -4.66 2.77
CA GLN A 91 2.84 -3.85 3.86
C GLN A 91 4.38 -3.89 3.88
N ARG A 92 5.04 -3.77 2.73
CA ARG A 92 6.50 -3.60 2.65
C ARG A 92 6.86 -2.13 2.54
N PHE A 93 8.08 -1.81 2.93
CA PHE A 93 8.63 -0.47 2.76
C PHE A 93 8.62 -0.08 1.27
N ASN A 94 8.04 1.09 1.00
CA ASN A 94 8.07 1.72 -0.31
C ASN A 94 8.47 3.18 -0.12
N SER A 95 9.65 3.55 -0.61
CA SER A 95 10.22 4.89 -0.43
C SER A 95 9.36 5.98 -1.07
N THR A 96 8.76 5.70 -2.24
CA THR A 96 7.88 6.66 -2.92
C THR A 96 6.60 6.90 -2.12
N ILE A 97 5.98 5.83 -1.57
CA ILE A 97 4.80 5.98 -0.72
C ILE A 97 5.16 6.76 0.54
N GLN A 98 6.25 6.41 1.23
CA GLN A 98 6.69 7.14 2.43
C GLN A 98 7.00 8.61 2.14
N TYR A 99 7.63 8.90 1.00
CA TYR A 99 7.87 10.27 0.54
C TYR A 99 6.57 11.04 0.37
N LEU A 100 5.59 10.49 -0.37
CA LEU A 100 4.30 11.14 -0.59
C LEU A 100 3.52 11.35 0.71
N VAL A 101 3.52 10.36 1.60
CA VAL A 101 2.84 10.46 2.90
C VAL A 101 3.49 11.53 3.79
N ASN A 102 4.81 11.60 3.80
CA ASN A 102 5.54 12.65 4.52
C ASN A 102 5.25 14.05 3.96
N HIS A 103 4.96 14.15 2.65
CA HIS A 103 4.50 15.38 1.99
C HIS A 103 2.99 15.65 2.12
N GLY A 104 2.30 14.90 2.98
CA GLY A 104 0.91 15.18 3.35
C GLY A 104 -0.15 14.49 2.50
N TYR A 105 0.19 13.52 1.67
CA TYR A 105 -0.80 12.75 0.90
C TYR A 105 -1.17 11.46 1.63
N ALA A 106 -2.46 11.22 1.87
CA ALA A 106 -2.91 9.89 2.23
C ALA A 106 -2.84 8.96 1.01
N ILE A 107 -2.43 7.71 1.20
CA ILE A 107 -2.28 6.75 0.09
C ILE A 107 -3.19 5.55 0.34
N LEU A 108 -4.03 5.23 -0.64
CA LEU A 108 -4.80 3.99 -0.69
C LEU A 108 -4.22 3.09 -1.78
N ALA A 109 -3.36 2.15 -1.41
CA ALA A 109 -2.78 1.18 -2.33
C ALA A 109 -3.74 0.01 -2.51
N VAL A 110 -4.49 0.04 -3.62
CA VAL A 110 -5.60 -0.88 -3.89
C VAL A 110 -5.07 -2.23 -4.36
N ASN A 111 -5.71 -3.32 -3.90
CA ASN A 111 -5.61 -4.64 -4.48
C ASN A 111 -6.94 -4.95 -5.18
N ASN A 112 -7.13 -4.34 -6.36
CA ASN A 112 -8.31 -4.57 -7.20
C ASN A 112 -8.47 -6.05 -7.54
N ARG A 113 -9.66 -6.48 -7.95
CA ARG A 113 -9.85 -7.84 -8.51
C ARG A 113 -8.80 -8.11 -9.58
N GLY A 114 -8.30 -9.34 -9.65
CA GLY A 114 -7.13 -9.72 -10.46
C GLY A 114 -5.81 -9.70 -9.68
N SER A 115 -5.75 -9.06 -8.51
CA SER A 115 -4.54 -9.04 -7.68
C SER A 115 -4.19 -10.42 -7.14
N SER A 116 -2.89 -10.72 -7.07
CA SER A 116 -2.37 -11.94 -6.43
C SER A 116 -2.51 -11.90 -4.90
N GLY A 117 -2.33 -13.08 -4.26
CA GLY A 117 -2.34 -13.20 -2.80
C GLY A 117 -3.71 -13.43 -2.17
N TYR A 118 -4.80 -13.35 -2.93
CA TYR A 118 -6.19 -13.48 -2.45
C TYR A 118 -6.91 -14.72 -3.00
N GLY A 119 -6.14 -15.67 -3.53
CA GLY A 119 -6.64 -16.92 -4.07
C GLY A 119 -6.99 -16.85 -5.57
N LYS A 120 -7.10 -18.05 -6.18
CA LYS A 120 -7.26 -18.21 -7.65
C LYS A 120 -8.53 -17.55 -8.18
N THR A 121 -9.62 -17.60 -7.41
CA THR A 121 -10.90 -17.00 -7.84
C THR A 121 -10.77 -15.50 -7.97
N PHE A 122 -10.22 -14.83 -6.95
CA PHE A 122 -10.00 -13.37 -6.97
C PHE A 122 -9.02 -12.97 -8.08
N TYR A 123 -7.93 -13.73 -8.23
CA TYR A 123 -6.90 -13.50 -9.25
C TYR A 123 -7.46 -13.54 -10.69
N LYS A 124 -8.46 -14.41 -10.96
CA LYS A 124 -9.05 -14.55 -12.29
C LYS A 124 -10.23 -13.62 -12.58
N MET A 125 -10.61 -12.76 -11.64
CA MET A 125 -11.81 -11.92 -11.81
C MET A 125 -11.65 -10.80 -12.84
N ASP A 126 -10.42 -10.47 -13.23
CA ASP A 126 -10.13 -9.48 -14.28
C ASP A 126 -9.74 -10.10 -15.62
N ASP A 127 -9.64 -11.45 -15.70
CA ASP A 127 -9.35 -12.16 -16.96
C ASP A 127 -10.34 -11.70 -18.07
N GLN A 128 -9.81 -11.18 -19.18
CA GLN A 128 -10.56 -10.66 -20.31
C GLN A 128 -11.47 -9.44 -20.03
N ASN A 129 -11.29 -8.78 -18.85
CA ASN A 129 -12.07 -7.61 -18.42
C ASN A 129 -11.18 -6.49 -17.86
N HIS A 130 -9.96 -6.40 -18.35
CA HIS A 130 -8.98 -5.38 -17.92
C HIS A 130 -9.48 -3.97 -18.26
N GLY A 131 -9.39 -3.07 -17.27
CA GLY A 131 -9.82 -1.67 -17.41
C GLY A 131 -11.33 -1.44 -17.28
N ASP A 132 -12.09 -2.45 -16.86
CA ASP A 132 -13.54 -2.32 -16.58
C ASP A 132 -13.81 -2.51 -15.07
N LYS A 133 -13.94 -3.77 -14.61
CA LYS A 133 -14.33 -4.06 -13.24
C LYS A 133 -13.22 -3.76 -12.23
N ASP A 134 -11.98 -3.99 -12.59
CA ASP A 134 -10.80 -3.64 -11.82
C ASP A 134 -10.63 -2.12 -11.68
N LEU A 135 -10.94 -1.35 -12.74
CA LEU A 135 -11.00 0.11 -12.67
C LEU A 135 -12.13 0.59 -11.75
N LYS A 136 -13.30 -0.05 -11.81
CA LYS A 136 -14.42 0.26 -10.91
C LYS A 136 -14.08 -0.01 -9.44
N ASP A 137 -13.21 -1.00 -9.15
CA ASP A 137 -12.67 -1.21 -7.79
C ASP A 137 -11.84 -0.01 -7.32
N CYS A 138 -11.02 0.57 -8.20
CA CYS A 138 -10.25 1.77 -7.90
C CYS A 138 -11.15 3.00 -7.68
N ILE A 139 -12.22 3.14 -8.48
CA ILE A 139 -13.24 4.19 -8.31
C ILE A 139 -13.96 4.02 -6.96
N ALA A 140 -14.30 2.78 -6.58
CA ALA A 140 -14.88 2.49 -5.28
C ALA A 140 -13.91 2.84 -4.13
N GLY A 141 -12.61 2.64 -4.33
CA GLY A 141 -11.56 3.09 -3.40
C GLY A 141 -11.53 4.60 -3.23
N LYS A 142 -11.66 5.37 -4.34
CA LYS A 142 -11.83 6.83 -4.26
C LYS A 142 -13.07 7.20 -3.44
N ASN A 143 -14.20 6.52 -3.65
CA ASN A 143 -15.43 6.77 -2.90
C ASN A 143 -15.25 6.47 -1.40
N TRP A 144 -14.53 5.41 -1.07
CA TRP A 144 -14.15 5.11 0.31
C TRP A 144 -13.28 6.21 0.92
N LEU A 145 -12.27 6.72 0.20
CA LEU A 145 -11.46 7.87 0.64
C LEU A 145 -12.32 9.11 0.89
N THR A 146 -13.28 9.39 0.02
CA THR A 146 -14.22 10.52 0.17
C THR A 146 -15.05 10.43 1.46
N SER A 147 -15.33 9.23 1.95
CA SER A 147 -16.07 9.02 3.21
C SER A 147 -15.21 9.20 4.47
N GLN A 148 -13.88 9.29 4.33
CA GLN A 148 -12.99 9.46 5.47
C GLN A 148 -12.97 10.93 5.93
N THR A 149 -13.20 11.17 7.22
CA THR A 149 -13.34 12.53 7.78
C THR A 149 -12.08 13.38 7.67
N ILE A 150 -10.91 12.75 7.55
CA ILE A 150 -9.60 13.38 7.46
C ILE A 150 -9.16 13.67 6.01
N ILE A 151 -9.92 13.26 5.01
CA ILE A 151 -9.59 13.44 3.59
C ILE A 151 -10.32 14.66 3.02
N ASP A 152 -9.57 15.48 2.25
CA ASP A 152 -10.13 16.50 1.40
C ASP A 152 -10.68 15.84 0.12
N SER A 153 -11.99 15.62 0.08
CA SER A 153 -12.66 14.92 -1.04
C SER A 153 -12.54 15.63 -2.38
N SER A 154 -12.15 16.91 -2.39
CA SER A 154 -11.91 17.69 -3.63
C SER A 154 -10.49 17.47 -4.20
N LYS A 155 -9.60 16.79 -3.45
CA LYS A 155 -8.19 16.61 -3.79
C LYS A 155 -7.79 15.13 -3.75
N ILE A 156 -8.45 14.31 -4.55
CA ILE A 156 -8.13 12.89 -4.69
C ILE A 156 -7.62 12.64 -6.11
N GLY A 157 -6.39 12.14 -6.21
CA GLY A 157 -5.77 11.74 -7.46
C GLY A 157 -5.59 10.24 -7.57
N ILE A 158 -5.12 9.78 -8.74
CA ILE A 158 -4.75 8.40 -9.00
C ILE A 158 -3.31 8.35 -9.53
N LEU A 159 -2.55 7.33 -9.15
CA LEU A 159 -1.17 7.14 -9.57
C LEU A 159 -0.86 5.65 -9.68
N GLY A 160 -0.16 5.27 -10.75
CA GLY A 160 0.29 3.89 -10.94
C GLY A 160 1.36 3.77 -12.01
N GLY A 161 2.07 2.65 -12.00
CA GLY A 161 3.09 2.31 -12.99
C GLY A 161 2.71 1.06 -13.78
N SER A 162 3.22 0.90 -15.02
CA SER A 162 2.92 -0.24 -15.89
C SER A 162 1.40 -0.39 -16.11
N TYR A 163 0.81 -1.53 -15.77
CA TYR A 163 -0.66 -1.71 -15.80
C TYR A 163 -1.39 -0.68 -14.93
N GLY A 164 -0.86 -0.33 -13.75
CA GLY A 164 -1.40 0.77 -12.95
C GLY A 164 -1.36 2.12 -13.66
N GLY A 165 -0.37 2.36 -14.53
CA GLY A 165 -0.32 3.53 -15.42
C GLY A 165 -1.45 3.51 -16.46
N TYR A 166 -1.73 2.36 -17.07
CA TYR A 166 -2.91 2.19 -17.95
C TYR A 166 -4.20 2.53 -17.18
N MET A 167 -4.37 1.99 -15.98
CA MET A 167 -5.53 2.26 -15.12
C MET A 167 -5.65 3.76 -14.77
N THR A 168 -4.52 4.43 -14.55
CA THR A 168 -4.47 5.88 -14.29
C THR A 168 -4.96 6.70 -15.48
N MET A 169 -4.65 6.27 -16.70
CA MET A 169 -5.09 6.95 -17.93
C MET A 169 -6.53 6.62 -18.31
N ALA A 170 -7.06 5.51 -17.83
CA ALA A 170 -8.44 5.07 -18.08
C ALA A 170 -9.46 5.63 -17.06
N ALA A 171 -8.98 6.17 -15.91
CA ALA A 171 -9.79 6.77 -14.86
C ALA A 171 -10.14 8.22 -15.19
#